data_8db2b2ddfb2b7d8547e2c2ece7961634
#
_entry.id   8db2b2ddfb2b7d8547e2c2ece7961634
#
_cell.length_a   1.000
_cell.length_b   1.000
_cell.length_c   1.000
_cell.angle_alpha   90.00
_cell.angle_beta   90.00
_cell.angle_gamma   90.00
#
_symmetry.space_group_name_H-M   'P 1'
#
loop_
_entity.id
_entity.type
_entity.pdbx_description
1 polymer ?
#
loop_
_entity_poly.entity_id
_entity_poly.type
_entity_poly.pdbx_seq_one_letter_code
_entity_poly.pdbx_strand_id
1 'polypeptide(L)'
;MDTSHIRNFCIIAHVDHGKSTLADRLLQRTGTISDRQMTEQVLDSMDLERERGVTIKASAVRMSYKAKDGASYELNLIDTPGHVDFAYEVSRALAACEGALLVVDATQGIEAQTLANLYLALEADLEVIPVLNKIDLPSARTEEVSRDVGSLLGVDLSSIIPISAKTGQNVEAVLEAVVQRIPPPAGSVDAPPRALIFDSHYDSYRGVVAYLRVREGVLRMGDALKVMSTEAKFEPIEVGIFAPGLRPTGELSAGEVGYVATGLKGVRECRVGDTITSALLPAAEPLPGYRQMKPMVFAGFYPVEGEDYGNLKDALEKLQLNDASLVYQPETSQALNFGFRCGFLGLFHMDIIQERLEREYDLDVIATAPSVEYEVVMNDQSVRRVDSPATLPPESEIAEIREPWMELQIFTPDEYYGTVADLVRGRRGTFREQAYTSPGRVQLTFELPLAELIVDFYDKLKSRTRGYASLDYRFLDYRREDLVRLDIHLNDEPVDALATIVHRDQAYHRGQALITKLKDLIPRQQFVVPVQAVAEGRVISRANVKAVRKDVLAKCYGGDITRKRKLLEKQKRGKRRLKMIGSVEVPQEAFLAVLGAGGDE
;
A
#
# COMPACT_ATOMS: atom_id res chain seq x y z
N MET A 1 14.11 15.21 31.56
CA MET A 1 14.61 16.36 30.77
C MET A 1 13.51 17.40 30.68
N ASP A 2 13.85 18.70 30.59
CA ASP A 2 12.84 19.76 30.42
C ASP A 2 12.22 19.63 29.02
N THR A 3 10.89 19.56 28.92
CA THR A 3 10.16 19.43 27.64
C THR A 3 10.48 20.57 26.66
N SER A 4 10.92 21.71 27.15
CA SER A 4 11.33 22.89 26.34
C SER A 4 12.46 22.58 25.33
N HIS A 5 13.26 21.55 25.59
CA HIS A 5 14.40 21.14 24.77
C HIS A 5 14.08 19.90 23.91
N ILE A 6 12.83 19.45 23.84
CA ILE A 6 12.41 18.34 22.98
C ILE A 6 11.77 18.89 21.69
N ARG A 7 12.07 18.28 20.55
CA ARG A 7 11.42 18.55 19.25
C ARG A 7 11.02 17.24 18.59
N ASN A 8 9.73 17.06 18.36
CA ASN A 8 9.23 15.89 17.64
C ASN A 8 8.76 16.31 16.25
N PHE A 9 9.34 15.72 15.24
CA PHE A 9 9.06 16.09 13.86
C PHE A 9 9.14 14.89 12.93
N CYS A 10 8.50 15.03 11.80
CA CYS A 10 8.53 14.04 10.71
C CYS A 10 9.06 14.68 9.42
N ILE A 11 9.38 13.83 8.44
CA ILE A 11 9.71 14.26 7.09
C ILE A 11 8.60 13.81 6.16
N ILE A 12 7.96 14.75 5.48
CA ILE A 12 6.95 14.50 4.46
C ILE A 12 7.49 14.91 3.08
N ALA A 13 7.29 14.06 2.09
CA ALA A 13 7.80 14.27 0.75
C ALA A 13 7.03 13.42 -0.26
N HIS A 14 7.12 13.81 -1.52
CA HIS A 14 6.81 12.87 -2.61
C HIS A 14 7.87 11.77 -2.71
N VAL A 15 7.53 10.63 -3.30
CA VAL A 15 8.49 9.55 -3.61
C VAL A 15 9.66 10.14 -4.43
N ASP A 16 10.88 9.71 -4.16
CA ASP A 16 12.13 10.16 -4.81
C ASP A 16 12.53 11.62 -4.57
N HIS A 17 11.85 12.41 -3.75
CA HIS A 17 12.29 13.77 -3.40
C HIS A 17 13.49 13.81 -2.44
N GLY A 18 13.94 12.66 -1.94
CA GLY A 18 15.14 12.51 -1.12
C GLY A 18 14.88 12.55 0.38
N LYS A 19 13.71 12.10 0.83
CA LYS A 19 13.31 11.99 2.23
C LYS A 19 14.32 11.16 3.05
N SER A 20 14.55 9.89 2.70
CA SER A 20 15.44 8.97 3.41
C SER A 20 16.90 9.46 3.37
N THR A 21 17.33 10.06 2.23
CA THR A 21 18.66 10.69 2.12
C THR A 21 18.83 11.86 3.08
N LEU A 22 17.78 12.68 3.27
CA LEU A 22 17.83 13.77 4.26
C LEU A 22 17.87 13.20 5.69
N ALA A 23 17.05 12.21 6.00
CA ALA A 23 17.06 11.54 7.30
C ALA A 23 18.48 11.01 7.64
N ASP A 24 19.13 10.32 6.70
CA ASP A 24 20.51 9.84 6.84
C ASP A 24 21.47 10.98 7.17
N ARG A 25 21.36 12.13 6.49
CA ARG A 25 22.24 13.29 6.76
C ARG A 25 21.98 13.93 8.11
N LEU A 26 20.73 13.99 8.58
CA LEU A 26 20.40 14.45 9.92
C LEU A 26 21.03 13.54 10.98
N LEU A 27 20.94 12.20 10.82
CA LEU A 27 21.58 11.23 11.71
C LEU A 27 23.11 11.36 11.75
N GLN A 28 23.72 11.57 10.58
CA GLN A 28 25.17 11.79 10.47
C GLN A 28 25.60 13.08 11.14
N ARG A 29 24.91 14.20 10.87
CA ARG A 29 25.27 15.52 11.42
C ARG A 29 25.10 15.62 12.92
N THR A 30 24.14 14.91 13.49
CA THR A 30 23.93 14.84 14.95
C THR A 30 24.87 13.83 15.64
N GLY A 31 25.65 13.06 14.85
CA GLY A 31 26.54 12.02 15.39
C GLY A 31 25.79 10.82 15.98
N THR A 32 24.50 10.69 15.69
CA THR A 32 23.67 9.55 16.13
C THR A 32 24.16 8.25 15.52
N ILE A 33 24.66 8.33 14.27
CA ILE A 33 25.31 7.22 13.57
C ILE A 33 26.72 7.67 13.19
N SER A 34 27.71 6.84 13.46
CA SER A 34 29.10 7.12 13.07
C SER A 34 29.30 6.91 11.56
N ASP A 35 30.26 7.63 10.96
CA ASP A 35 30.57 7.50 9.54
C ASP A 35 30.91 6.05 9.10
N ARG A 36 31.41 5.22 10.03
CA ARG A 36 31.71 3.81 9.79
C ARG A 36 30.50 2.89 9.76
N GLN A 37 29.41 3.30 10.41
CA GLN A 37 28.14 2.56 10.48
C GLN A 37 27.12 3.08 9.45
N MET A 38 27.49 4.16 8.76
CA MET A 38 26.62 4.78 7.78
C MET A 38 26.46 3.86 6.57
N THR A 39 25.23 3.43 6.32
CA THR A 39 24.78 2.79 5.08
C THR A 39 23.76 3.70 4.43
N GLU A 40 23.50 3.52 3.16
CA GLU A 40 22.40 4.26 2.51
C GLU A 40 21.05 3.79 3.09
N GLN A 41 20.15 4.75 3.36
CA GLN A 41 18.79 4.50 3.86
C GLN A 41 18.78 3.71 5.19
N VAL A 42 19.49 4.21 6.20
CA VAL A 42 19.66 3.53 7.50
C VAL A 42 18.34 3.28 8.21
N LEU A 43 17.35 4.17 8.06
CA LEU A 43 16.02 4.03 8.67
C LEU A 43 15.12 3.05 7.94
N ASP A 44 15.38 2.79 6.66
CA ASP A 44 14.67 1.79 5.87
C ASP A 44 15.18 0.38 6.27
N SER A 45 14.50 -0.24 7.22
CA SER A 45 14.97 -1.47 7.88
C SER A 45 14.76 -2.73 7.05
N MET A 46 13.83 -2.71 6.10
CA MET A 46 13.52 -3.83 5.22
C MET A 46 14.39 -3.78 3.96
N ASP A 47 14.87 -4.94 3.50
CA ASP A 47 15.57 -5.02 2.21
C ASP A 47 14.68 -4.56 1.06
N LEU A 48 13.39 -4.85 1.16
CA LEU A 48 12.37 -4.45 0.20
C LEU A 48 12.22 -2.91 0.09
N GLU A 49 12.31 -2.17 1.19
CA GLU A 49 12.30 -0.69 1.20
C GLU A 49 13.48 -0.14 0.40
N ARG A 50 14.68 -0.71 0.62
CA ARG A 50 15.92 -0.29 -0.06
C ARG A 50 15.91 -0.64 -1.53
N GLU A 51 15.42 -1.83 -1.91
CA GLU A 51 15.32 -2.26 -3.30
C GLU A 51 14.32 -1.42 -4.11
N ARG A 52 13.17 -1.09 -3.49
CA ARG A 52 12.11 -0.30 -4.11
C ARG A 52 12.35 1.20 -4.01
N GLY A 53 13.29 1.64 -3.14
CA GLY A 53 13.55 3.06 -2.87
C GLY A 53 12.40 3.78 -2.16
N VAL A 54 11.51 3.04 -1.48
CA VAL A 54 10.30 3.57 -0.86
C VAL A 54 10.22 3.11 0.58
N THR A 55 10.09 4.04 1.52
CA THR A 55 9.79 3.71 2.92
C THR A 55 8.38 3.12 3.01
N ILE A 56 8.26 1.93 3.56
CA ILE A 56 7.00 1.19 3.73
C ILE A 56 6.48 1.41 5.14
N LYS A 57 7.33 1.30 6.15
CA LYS A 57 6.97 1.39 7.57
C LYS A 57 7.59 2.63 8.22
N ALA A 58 6.79 3.32 9.04
CA ALA A 58 7.30 4.44 9.82
C ALA A 58 8.38 3.96 10.81
N SER A 59 9.48 4.69 10.90
CA SER A 59 10.54 4.45 11.86
C SER A 59 10.79 5.69 12.70
N ALA A 60 11.20 5.50 13.97
CA ALA A 60 11.49 6.60 14.87
C ALA A 60 12.94 6.55 15.32
N VAL A 61 13.54 7.72 15.50
CA VAL A 61 14.91 7.83 16.03
C VAL A 61 15.08 9.11 16.85
N ARG A 62 15.75 8.96 17.98
CA ARG A 62 16.16 10.09 18.84
C ARG A 62 17.57 10.51 18.49
N MET A 63 17.75 11.81 18.26
CA MET A 63 19.03 12.47 18.01
C MET A 63 19.32 13.49 19.11
N SER A 64 20.57 13.65 19.50
CA SER A 64 21.01 14.75 20.36
C SER A 64 21.71 15.80 19.50
N TYR A 65 21.25 17.05 19.58
CA TYR A 65 21.80 18.13 18.79
C TYR A 65 22.18 19.33 19.68
N LYS A 66 23.41 19.81 19.53
CA LYS A 66 23.88 21.05 20.18
C LYS A 66 23.68 22.20 19.22
N ALA A 67 22.66 23.03 19.49
CA ALA A 67 22.30 24.14 18.63
C ALA A 67 23.25 25.35 18.79
N LYS A 68 23.13 26.34 17.89
CA LYS A 68 23.94 27.54 17.89
C LYS A 68 23.75 28.43 19.12
N ASP A 69 22.61 28.30 19.80
CA ASP A 69 22.34 28.95 21.09
C ASP A 69 23.16 28.38 22.26
N GLY A 70 23.88 27.28 22.01
CA GLY A 70 24.70 26.57 22.99
C GLY A 70 23.94 25.52 23.81
N ALA A 71 22.61 25.43 23.69
CA ALA A 71 21.80 24.45 24.37
C ALA A 71 21.83 23.09 23.62
N SER A 72 21.56 22.01 24.36
CA SER A 72 21.41 20.68 23.79
C SER A 72 19.93 20.31 23.69
N TYR A 73 19.51 19.89 22.53
CA TYR A 73 18.14 19.50 22.22
C TYR A 73 18.04 18.00 21.94
N GLU A 74 16.92 17.42 22.33
CA GLU A 74 16.49 16.09 21.89
C GLU A 74 15.58 16.24 20.68
N LEU A 75 16.02 15.71 19.56
CA LEU A 75 15.29 15.71 18.31
C LEU A 75 14.76 14.31 18.03
N ASN A 76 13.45 14.12 18.09
CA ASN A 76 12.80 12.86 17.74
C ASN A 76 12.29 12.97 16.30
N LEU A 77 12.96 12.27 15.39
CA LEU A 77 12.53 12.14 13.99
C LEU A 77 11.64 10.91 13.86
N ILE A 78 10.46 11.08 13.27
CA ILE A 78 9.60 9.99 12.81
C ILE A 78 9.62 10.01 11.30
N ASP A 79 10.28 9.03 10.68
CA ASP A 79 10.31 8.87 9.24
C ASP A 79 9.00 8.27 8.75
N THR A 80 8.42 8.82 7.67
CA THR A 80 7.08 8.48 7.19
C THR A 80 7.15 7.85 5.80
N PRO A 81 6.24 6.93 5.43
CA PRO A 81 6.10 6.51 4.05
C PRO A 81 5.79 7.68 3.11
N GLY A 82 6.21 7.58 1.85
CA GLY A 82 5.93 8.60 0.83
C GLY A 82 4.79 8.22 -0.13
N HIS A 83 4.35 6.95 -0.15
CA HIS A 83 3.40 6.44 -1.13
C HIS A 83 1.94 6.59 -0.65
N VAL A 84 1.01 6.84 -1.59
CA VAL A 84 -0.42 7.06 -1.31
C VAL A 84 -1.08 5.91 -0.55
N ASP A 85 -0.73 4.67 -0.84
CA ASP A 85 -1.27 3.48 -0.16
C ASP A 85 -0.99 3.49 1.35
N PHE A 86 0.06 4.23 1.79
CA PHE A 86 0.46 4.34 3.19
C PHE A 86 0.07 5.67 3.85
N ALA A 87 -0.87 6.42 3.26
CA ALA A 87 -1.36 7.70 3.84
C ALA A 87 -1.83 7.55 5.29
N TYR A 88 -2.32 6.35 5.67
CA TYR A 88 -2.69 6.05 7.04
C TYR A 88 -1.49 6.01 8.00
N GLU A 89 -0.36 5.45 7.59
CA GLU A 89 0.87 5.47 8.40
C GLU A 89 1.45 6.86 8.51
N VAL A 90 1.33 7.66 7.44
CA VAL A 90 1.68 9.09 7.49
C VAL A 90 0.84 9.80 8.55
N SER A 91 -0.48 9.67 8.53
CA SER A 91 -1.36 10.33 9.50
C SER A 91 -1.06 9.96 10.95
N ARG A 92 -0.64 8.72 11.21
CA ARG A 92 -0.22 8.26 12.55
C ARG A 92 1.08 8.90 13.01
N ALA A 93 2.05 8.95 12.13
CA ALA A 93 3.33 9.58 12.41
C ALA A 93 3.16 11.09 12.67
N LEU A 94 2.34 11.77 11.86
CA LEU A 94 2.02 13.19 12.03
C LEU A 94 1.42 13.49 13.42
N ALA A 95 0.47 12.67 13.89
CA ALA A 95 -0.15 12.85 15.20
C ALA A 95 0.82 12.69 16.40
N ALA A 96 1.99 12.08 16.18
CA ALA A 96 3.04 11.95 17.17
C ALA A 96 4.03 13.15 17.19
N CYS A 97 3.90 14.10 16.25
CA CYS A 97 4.80 15.21 16.03
C CYS A 97 4.19 16.57 16.42
N GLU A 98 5.03 17.59 16.54
CA GLU A 98 4.68 19.01 16.61
C GLU A 98 5.09 19.77 15.35
N GLY A 99 5.89 19.16 14.45
CA GLY A 99 6.28 19.80 13.19
C GLY A 99 6.59 18.79 12.09
N ALA A 100 6.65 19.29 10.85
CA ALA A 100 6.96 18.52 9.66
C ALA A 100 7.95 19.25 8.75
N LEU A 101 8.95 18.52 8.23
CA LEU A 101 9.81 18.98 7.16
C LEU A 101 9.16 18.63 5.83
N LEU A 102 8.71 19.61 5.05
CA LEU A 102 8.17 19.41 3.72
C LEU A 102 9.31 19.46 2.70
N VAL A 103 9.74 18.29 2.22
CA VAL A 103 10.84 18.17 1.27
C VAL A 103 10.32 18.18 -0.16
N VAL A 104 10.80 19.16 -0.95
CA VAL A 104 10.45 19.30 -2.36
C VAL A 104 11.71 19.21 -3.21
N ASP A 105 11.66 18.47 -4.30
CA ASP A 105 12.75 18.36 -5.27
C ASP A 105 12.82 19.62 -6.15
N ALA A 106 13.98 20.29 -6.18
CA ALA A 106 14.19 21.49 -6.99
C ALA A 106 14.09 21.25 -8.51
N THR A 107 14.13 20.01 -8.97
CA THR A 107 14.02 19.64 -10.40
C THR A 107 12.59 19.33 -10.81
N GLN A 108 11.82 18.71 -9.91
CA GLN A 108 10.44 18.25 -10.18
C GLN A 108 9.40 19.26 -9.69
N GLY A 109 9.65 19.92 -8.54
CA GLY A 109 8.72 20.88 -7.93
C GLY A 109 7.63 20.18 -7.11
N ILE A 110 6.46 20.83 -7.00
CA ILE A 110 5.31 20.31 -6.25
C ILE A 110 4.65 19.18 -7.03
N GLU A 111 4.45 18.04 -6.36
CA GLU A 111 3.82 16.83 -6.88
C GLU A 111 2.56 16.46 -6.07
N ALA A 112 1.76 15.49 -6.52
CA ALA A 112 0.49 15.13 -5.89
C ALA A 112 0.63 14.79 -4.39
N GLN A 113 1.56 13.91 -4.06
CA GLN A 113 1.79 13.51 -2.66
C GLN A 113 2.37 14.63 -1.81
N THR A 114 3.06 15.61 -2.40
CA THR A 114 3.51 16.82 -1.68
C THR A 114 2.30 17.55 -1.08
N LEU A 115 1.25 17.75 -1.88
CA LEU A 115 0.02 18.42 -1.44
C LEU A 115 -0.79 17.56 -0.47
N ALA A 116 -0.98 16.28 -0.79
CA ALA A 116 -1.73 15.36 0.07
C ALA A 116 -1.11 15.29 1.48
N ASN A 117 0.20 15.11 1.56
CA ASN A 117 0.90 15.07 2.84
C ASN A 117 0.92 16.43 3.56
N LEU A 118 0.99 17.54 2.81
CA LEU A 118 0.89 18.88 3.38
C LEU A 118 -0.49 19.10 4.03
N TYR A 119 -1.58 18.72 3.36
CA TYR A 119 -2.93 18.85 3.93
C TYR A 119 -3.09 18.01 5.20
N LEU A 120 -2.57 16.79 5.22
CA LEU A 120 -2.57 15.96 6.43
C LEU A 120 -1.77 16.60 7.58
N ALA A 121 -0.64 17.25 7.29
CA ALA A 121 0.15 17.98 8.28
C ALA A 121 -0.59 19.21 8.84
N LEU A 122 -1.29 19.95 7.96
CA LEU A 122 -2.12 21.09 8.36
C LEU A 122 -3.35 20.67 9.17
N GLU A 123 -4.01 19.57 8.81
CA GLU A 123 -5.12 18.98 9.59
C GLU A 123 -4.65 18.54 11.00
N ALA A 124 -3.39 18.12 11.12
CA ALA A 124 -2.76 17.76 12.39
C ALA A 124 -2.21 18.96 13.17
N ASP A 125 -2.41 20.21 12.70
CA ASP A 125 -1.95 21.47 13.30
C ASP A 125 -0.41 21.51 13.51
N LEU A 126 0.37 20.99 12.53
CA LEU A 126 1.82 20.94 12.60
C LEU A 126 2.47 22.21 12.03
N GLU A 127 3.56 22.65 12.66
CA GLU A 127 4.45 23.65 12.06
C GLU A 127 5.17 23.02 10.85
N VAL A 128 4.98 23.59 9.65
CA VAL A 128 5.58 23.10 8.42
C VAL A 128 6.81 23.89 8.03
N ILE A 129 7.96 23.23 7.93
CA ILE A 129 9.23 23.83 7.48
C ILE A 129 9.50 23.38 6.04
N PRO A 130 9.44 24.29 5.04
CA PRO A 130 9.74 23.94 3.65
C PRO A 130 11.25 23.79 3.43
N VAL A 131 11.62 22.66 2.80
CA VAL A 131 13.01 22.31 2.47
C VAL A 131 13.08 21.99 0.99
N LEU A 132 13.89 22.74 0.24
CA LEU A 132 14.10 22.52 -1.19
C LEU A 132 15.36 21.69 -1.42
N ASN A 133 15.20 20.46 -1.86
CA ASN A 133 16.31 19.50 -2.00
C ASN A 133 16.81 19.39 -3.46
N LYS A 134 17.96 18.74 -3.63
CA LYS A 134 18.65 18.47 -4.89
C LYS A 134 19.11 19.72 -5.65
N ILE A 135 19.48 20.78 -4.91
CA ILE A 135 20.01 22.03 -5.51
C ILE A 135 21.38 21.84 -6.20
N ASP A 136 22.02 20.70 -5.99
CA ASP A 136 23.30 20.32 -6.62
C ASP A 136 23.13 19.86 -8.08
N LEU A 137 21.92 19.56 -8.52
CA LEU A 137 21.67 19.11 -9.86
C LEU A 137 21.64 20.27 -10.87
N PRO A 138 22.25 20.11 -12.08
CA PRO A 138 22.22 21.17 -13.11
C PRO A 138 20.80 21.54 -13.59
N SER A 139 19.83 20.64 -13.42
CA SER A 139 18.42 20.85 -13.77
C SER A 139 17.60 21.49 -12.67
N ALA A 140 18.22 21.85 -11.54
CA ALA A 140 17.50 22.45 -10.41
C ALA A 140 16.99 23.87 -10.77
N ARG A 141 15.67 24.08 -10.55
CA ARG A 141 14.96 25.35 -10.77
C ARG A 141 14.67 26.03 -9.43
N THR A 142 15.73 26.24 -8.65
CA THR A 142 15.63 26.66 -7.25
C THR A 142 14.74 27.88 -7.02
N GLU A 143 14.90 28.96 -7.83
CA GLU A 143 14.12 30.19 -7.67
C GLU A 143 12.65 30.03 -8.04
N GLU A 144 12.37 29.26 -9.10
CA GLU A 144 11.01 29.00 -9.57
C GLU A 144 10.26 28.14 -8.55
N VAL A 145 10.82 26.99 -8.17
CA VAL A 145 10.20 26.09 -7.21
C VAL A 145 10.06 26.72 -5.82
N SER A 146 11.02 27.57 -5.40
CA SER A 146 10.86 28.33 -4.15
C SER A 146 9.66 29.26 -4.22
N ARG A 147 9.41 29.95 -5.34
CA ARG A 147 8.21 30.80 -5.50
C ARG A 147 6.92 29.99 -5.42
N ASP A 148 6.89 28.84 -6.07
CA ASP A 148 5.71 27.95 -6.06
C ASP A 148 5.42 27.44 -4.63
N VAL A 149 6.44 26.96 -3.91
CA VAL A 149 6.32 26.50 -2.52
C VAL A 149 5.95 27.65 -1.57
N GLY A 150 6.55 28.83 -1.77
CA GLY A 150 6.23 30.03 -0.99
C GLY A 150 4.77 30.46 -1.18
N SER A 151 4.28 30.44 -2.43
CA SER A 151 2.88 30.74 -2.75
C SER A 151 1.93 29.70 -2.15
N LEU A 152 2.28 28.42 -2.21
CA LEU A 152 1.47 27.33 -1.64
C LEU A 152 1.31 27.46 -0.12
N LEU A 153 2.39 27.75 0.58
CA LEU A 153 2.40 27.83 2.05
C LEU A 153 2.06 29.22 2.58
N GLY A 154 2.02 30.24 1.72
CA GLY A 154 1.85 31.65 2.14
C GLY A 154 3.02 32.18 2.97
N VAL A 155 4.26 31.71 2.70
CA VAL A 155 5.46 32.09 3.45
C VAL A 155 6.46 32.85 2.57
N ASP A 156 7.30 33.66 3.22
CA ASP A 156 8.40 34.36 2.53
C ASP A 156 9.43 33.36 1.98
N LEU A 157 10.04 33.68 0.83
CA LEU A 157 11.07 32.88 0.20
C LEU A 157 12.29 32.63 1.10
N SER A 158 12.59 33.55 2.01
CA SER A 158 13.66 33.40 3.01
C SER A 158 13.39 32.30 4.05
N SER A 159 12.15 31.86 4.17
CA SER A 159 11.74 30.75 5.06
C SER A 159 12.02 29.38 4.46
N ILE A 160 12.25 29.30 3.15
CA ILE A 160 12.53 28.05 2.44
C ILE A 160 14.01 27.75 2.52
N ILE A 161 14.36 26.53 2.90
CA ILE A 161 15.75 26.11 3.13
C ILE A 161 16.25 25.31 1.93
N PRO A 162 17.09 25.88 1.04
CA PRO A 162 17.67 25.13 -0.07
C PRO A 162 18.82 24.26 0.41
N ILE A 163 18.77 22.96 0.10
CA ILE A 163 19.75 21.95 0.49
C ILE A 163 20.14 21.01 -0.64
N SER A 164 21.25 20.33 -0.45
CA SER A 164 21.53 19.05 -1.10
C SER A 164 21.73 17.97 -0.03
N ALA A 165 20.74 17.10 0.13
CA ALA A 165 20.85 15.96 1.02
C ALA A 165 21.99 15.03 0.59
N LYS A 166 22.22 14.86 -0.74
CA LYS A 166 23.27 14.03 -1.28
C LYS A 166 24.68 14.50 -0.88
N THR A 167 24.95 15.79 -1.00
CA THR A 167 26.28 16.37 -0.68
C THR A 167 26.40 16.82 0.78
N GLY A 168 25.29 16.92 1.50
CA GLY A 168 25.24 17.48 2.86
C GLY A 168 25.24 19.00 2.91
N GLN A 169 25.10 19.68 1.76
CA GLN A 169 25.09 21.13 1.69
C GLN A 169 23.88 21.71 2.42
N ASN A 170 24.13 22.66 3.33
CA ASN A 170 23.14 23.42 4.09
C ASN A 170 22.18 22.59 4.98
N VAL A 171 22.51 21.33 5.30
CA VAL A 171 21.67 20.45 6.14
C VAL A 171 21.61 20.96 7.60
N GLU A 172 22.67 21.63 8.09
CA GLU A 172 22.68 22.22 9.44
C GLU A 172 21.61 23.32 9.60
N ALA A 173 21.29 24.06 8.53
CA ALA A 173 20.22 25.05 8.57
C ALA A 173 18.86 24.41 8.84
N VAL A 174 18.64 23.16 8.39
CA VAL A 174 17.41 22.42 8.69
C VAL A 174 17.35 22.07 10.18
N LEU A 175 18.45 21.59 10.79
CA LEU A 175 18.50 21.30 12.23
C LEU A 175 18.25 22.54 13.08
N GLU A 176 18.83 23.70 12.72
CA GLU A 176 18.58 24.96 13.40
C GLU A 176 17.12 25.42 13.25
N ALA A 177 16.53 25.25 12.05
CA ALA A 177 15.13 25.59 11.83
C ALA A 177 14.19 24.68 12.65
N VAL A 178 14.49 23.40 12.77
CA VAL A 178 13.75 22.47 13.64
C VAL A 178 13.77 22.97 15.10
N VAL A 179 14.92 23.34 15.62
CA VAL A 179 15.06 23.87 17.00
C VAL A 179 14.27 25.15 17.18
N GLN A 180 14.36 26.10 16.23
CA GLN A 180 13.82 27.45 16.36
C GLN A 180 12.33 27.56 16.06
N ARG A 181 11.81 26.78 15.11
CA ARG A 181 10.45 26.92 14.58
C ARG A 181 9.48 25.92 15.14
N ILE A 182 9.90 24.65 15.35
CA ILE A 182 9.00 23.63 15.89
C ILE A 182 8.79 23.89 17.38
N PRO A 183 7.54 24.00 17.85
CA PRO A 183 7.25 24.20 19.25
C PRO A 183 7.67 23.00 20.09
N PRO A 184 8.01 23.20 21.36
CA PRO A 184 8.22 22.10 22.29
C PRO A 184 6.89 21.37 22.54
N PRO A 185 6.96 20.07 22.88
CA PRO A 185 5.77 19.31 23.19
C PRO A 185 5.05 19.85 24.43
N ALA A 186 3.73 19.94 24.32
CA ALA A 186 2.87 20.24 25.45
C ALA A 186 2.67 18.99 26.33
N GLY A 187 2.41 19.19 27.62
CA GLY A 187 2.08 18.12 28.57
C GLY A 187 2.74 18.32 29.93
N SER A 188 2.14 17.76 30.98
CA SER A 188 2.64 17.83 32.36
C SER A 188 3.20 16.46 32.79
N VAL A 189 4.38 16.48 33.39
CA VAL A 189 5.03 15.31 33.98
C VAL A 189 4.29 14.81 35.22
N ASP A 190 3.59 15.71 35.93
CA ASP A 190 2.87 15.39 37.18
C ASP A 190 1.45 14.85 36.94
N ALA A 191 0.95 14.88 35.71
CA ALA A 191 -0.37 14.33 35.35
C ALA A 191 -0.35 12.80 35.31
N PRO A 192 -1.54 12.14 35.40
CA PRO A 192 -1.63 10.71 35.10
C PRO A 192 -1.09 10.40 33.70
N PRO A 193 -0.32 9.31 33.55
CA PRO A 193 0.32 9.02 32.27
C PRO A 193 -0.72 8.76 31.17
N ARG A 194 -0.52 9.42 30.01
CA ARG A 194 -1.23 9.18 28.76
C ARG A 194 -0.23 9.10 27.61
N ALA A 195 -0.15 7.96 26.98
CA ALA A 195 0.72 7.75 25.83
C ALA A 195 -0.07 7.20 24.65
N LEU A 196 0.10 7.82 23.49
CA LEU A 196 -0.52 7.41 22.22
C LEU A 196 0.34 6.37 21.54
N ILE A 197 -0.26 5.24 21.16
CA ILE A 197 0.41 4.20 20.36
C ILE A 197 0.32 4.64 18.90
N PHE A 198 1.45 5.01 18.28
CA PHE A 198 1.46 5.40 16.86
C PHE A 198 1.88 4.25 15.94
N ASP A 199 2.62 3.24 16.45
CA ASP A 199 2.95 2.00 15.74
C ASP A 199 3.17 0.86 16.73
N SER A 200 3.26 -0.38 16.24
CA SER A 200 3.58 -1.54 17.05
C SER A 200 4.36 -2.59 16.24
N HIS A 201 5.15 -3.36 16.96
CA HIS A 201 5.90 -4.48 16.42
C HIS A 201 5.74 -5.70 17.36
N TYR A 202 5.59 -6.88 16.79
CA TYR A 202 5.58 -8.10 17.57
C TYR A 202 6.96 -8.73 17.62
N ASP A 203 7.45 -8.96 18.82
CA ASP A 203 8.70 -9.67 19.11
C ASP A 203 8.38 -10.96 19.86
N SER A 204 8.95 -12.09 19.45
CA SER A 204 8.65 -13.40 20.04
C SER A 204 9.05 -13.51 21.52
N TYR A 205 10.00 -12.70 21.99
CA TYR A 205 10.50 -12.68 23.36
C TYR A 205 9.88 -11.57 24.22
N ARG A 206 9.62 -10.41 23.61
CA ARG A 206 9.12 -9.20 24.28
C ARG A 206 7.60 -9.03 24.17
N GLY A 207 6.94 -9.88 23.37
CA GLY A 207 5.53 -9.70 23.00
C GLY A 207 5.31 -8.48 22.13
N VAL A 208 4.19 -7.79 22.29
CA VAL A 208 3.92 -6.56 21.57
C VAL A 208 4.82 -5.44 22.09
N VAL A 209 5.65 -4.88 21.21
CA VAL A 209 6.43 -3.66 21.43
C VAL A 209 5.65 -2.50 20.86
N ALA A 210 5.06 -1.69 21.73
CA ALA A 210 4.28 -0.51 21.34
C ALA A 210 5.20 0.71 21.20
N TYR A 211 5.11 1.41 20.07
CA TYR A 211 5.81 2.66 19.80
C TYR A 211 4.93 3.81 20.24
N LEU A 212 5.46 4.65 21.13
CA LEU A 212 4.67 5.58 21.91
C LEU A 212 5.13 7.01 21.76
N ARG A 213 4.12 7.89 21.80
CA ARG A 213 4.30 9.29 22.10
C ARG A 213 3.67 9.58 23.48
N VAL A 214 4.48 9.87 24.49
CA VAL A 214 3.98 10.23 25.82
C VAL A 214 3.47 11.69 25.78
N ARG A 215 2.18 11.86 25.96
CA ARG A 215 1.54 13.18 26.00
C ARG A 215 1.57 13.78 27.40
N GLU A 216 1.33 12.97 28.42
CA GLU A 216 1.29 13.39 29.83
C GLU A 216 1.88 12.31 30.72
N GLY A 217 2.36 12.74 31.89
CA GLY A 217 2.87 11.85 32.93
C GLY A 217 4.21 11.20 32.59
N VAL A 218 4.50 10.12 33.28
CA VAL A 218 5.70 9.30 33.12
C VAL A 218 5.31 7.83 33.10
N LEU A 219 5.87 7.08 32.16
CA LEU A 219 5.78 5.60 32.10
C LEU A 219 7.09 5.03 32.60
N ARG A 220 7.04 4.12 33.57
CA ARG A 220 8.24 3.48 34.14
C ARG A 220 8.17 1.98 34.06
N MET A 221 9.32 1.36 33.98
CA MET A 221 9.47 -0.08 34.18
C MET A 221 8.97 -0.45 35.58
N GLY A 222 8.15 -1.52 35.68
CA GLY A 222 7.54 -1.95 36.95
C GLY A 222 6.22 -1.26 37.31
N ASP A 223 5.78 -0.25 36.54
CA ASP A 223 4.45 0.34 36.72
C ASP A 223 3.39 -0.63 36.19
N ALA A 224 2.27 -0.76 36.92
CA ALA A 224 1.09 -1.45 36.39
C ALA A 224 0.40 -0.52 35.37
N LEU A 225 0.48 -0.87 34.10
CA LEU A 225 -0.11 -0.13 32.99
C LEU A 225 -1.34 -0.83 32.41
N LYS A 226 -2.18 -0.09 31.72
CA LYS A 226 -3.29 -0.63 30.94
C LYS A 226 -3.48 0.07 29.61
N VAL A 227 -4.01 -0.66 28.65
CA VAL A 227 -4.53 -0.13 27.38
C VAL A 227 -5.97 0.28 27.59
N MET A 228 -6.35 1.52 27.22
CA MET A 228 -7.64 2.07 27.62
C MET A 228 -8.83 1.43 26.89
N SER A 229 -8.70 1.07 25.60
CA SER A 229 -9.83 0.51 24.84
C SER A 229 -10.11 -0.94 25.16
N THR A 230 -9.07 -1.73 25.41
CA THR A 230 -9.18 -3.18 25.65
C THR A 230 -9.17 -3.56 27.12
N GLU A 231 -8.87 -2.60 28.00
CA GLU A 231 -8.67 -2.81 29.44
C GLU A 231 -7.56 -3.86 29.76
N ALA A 232 -6.74 -4.23 28.75
CA ALA A 232 -5.64 -5.16 28.92
C ALA A 232 -4.58 -4.57 29.86
N LYS A 233 -4.28 -5.27 30.94
CA LYS A 233 -3.31 -4.86 31.96
C LYS A 233 -2.00 -5.58 31.75
N PHE A 234 -0.90 -4.87 31.94
CA PHE A 234 0.44 -5.43 31.81
C PHE A 234 1.45 -4.66 32.67
N GLU A 235 2.57 -5.30 32.96
CA GLU A 235 3.75 -4.64 33.51
C GLU A 235 4.81 -4.57 32.39
N PRO A 236 5.38 -3.40 32.07
CA PRO A 236 6.39 -3.28 31.03
C PRO A 236 7.60 -4.17 31.28
N ILE A 237 7.95 -5.03 30.31
CA ILE A 237 9.19 -5.81 30.33
C ILE A 237 10.38 -4.86 30.10
N GLU A 238 10.19 -3.86 29.23
CA GLU A 238 11.21 -2.90 28.86
C GLU A 238 10.55 -1.58 28.48
N VAL A 239 11.17 -0.45 28.87
CA VAL A 239 10.80 0.92 28.46
C VAL A 239 12.05 1.60 27.95
N GLY A 240 11.99 2.22 26.78
CA GLY A 240 13.17 2.81 26.16
C GLY A 240 12.90 3.71 24.97
N ILE A 241 13.98 4.10 24.30
CA ILE A 241 14.03 5.01 23.17
C ILE A 241 14.62 4.35 21.93
N PHE A 242 14.48 5.00 20.79
CA PHE A 242 15.08 4.58 19.52
C PHE A 242 16.40 5.35 19.27
N ALA A 243 17.56 4.65 19.25
CA ALA A 243 18.85 5.30 19.08
C ALA A 243 19.92 4.42 18.38
N PRO A 244 19.91 4.27 17.06
CA PRO A 244 18.82 3.98 16.10
C PRO A 244 18.08 2.67 16.37
N GLY A 245 18.65 1.75 17.14
CA GLY A 245 17.93 0.55 17.60
C GLY A 245 17.20 0.80 18.93
N LEU A 246 16.55 -0.24 19.45
CA LEU A 246 15.88 -0.20 20.76
C LEU A 246 16.93 -0.08 21.87
N ARG A 247 16.84 1.00 22.66
CA ARG A 247 17.72 1.25 23.79
C ARG A 247 16.92 1.45 25.08
N PRO A 248 17.04 0.54 26.06
CA PRO A 248 16.37 0.66 27.33
C PRO A 248 16.82 1.93 28.10
N THR A 249 15.84 2.66 28.66
CA THR A 249 16.08 3.81 29.54
C THR A 249 15.42 3.63 30.91
N GLY A 250 14.47 2.71 31.01
CA GLY A 250 13.69 2.44 32.20
C GLY A 250 12.48 3.36 32.41
N GLU A 251 12.45 4.53 31.80
CA GLU A 251 11.31 5.45 31.85
C GLU A 251 11.18 6.28 30.56
N LEU A 252 9.97 6.79 30.33
CA LEU A 252 9.62 7.78 29.31
C LEU A 252 8.74 8.85 29.95
N SER A 253 9.09 10.12 29.77
CA SER A 253 8.40 11.28 30.32
C SER A 253 7.51 11.97 29.28
N ALA A 254 6.60 12.82 29.75
CA ALA A 254 5.80 13.67 28.89
C ALA A 254 6.69 14.40 27.86
N GLY A 255 6.27 14.40 26.61
CA GLY A 255 7.04 14.97 25.50
C GLY A 255 7.91 13.98 24.75
N GLU A 256 8.27 12.85 25.30
CA GLU A 256 9.20 11.91 24.68
C GLU A 256 8.51 10.93 23.73
N VAL A 257 9.28 10.51 22.72
CA VAL A 257 8.96 9.39 21.81
C VAL A 257 9.85 8.21 22.18
N GLY A 258 9.24 7.03 22.28
CA GLY A 258 9.95 5.82 22.64
C GLY A 258 9.10 4.57 22.49
N TYR A 259 9.46 3.50 23.16
CA TYR A 259 8.74 2.23 23.10
C TYR A 259 8.52 1.62 24.49
N VAL A 260 7.51 0.75 24.55
CA VAL A 260 7.23 -0.12 25.69
C VAL A 260 7.05 -1.55 25.20
N ALA A 261 7.86 -2.47 25.69
CA ALA A 261 7.65 -3.90 25.50
C ALA A 261 6.63 -4.39 26.53
N THR A 262 5.44 -4.75 26.07
CA THR A 262 4.28 -4.99 26.94
C THR A 262 4.22 -6.41 27.50
N GLY A 263 4.87 -7.40 26.84
CA GLY A 263 4.70 -8.82 27.16
C GLY A 263 3.37 -9.42 26.73
N LEU A 264 2.47 -8.63 26.17
CA LEU A 264 1.18 -9.11 25.62
C LEU A 264 1.42 -9.99 24.41
N LYS A 265 0.69 -11.10 24.31
CA LYS A 265 0.86 -12.07 23.21
C LYS A 265 -0.02 -11.76 21.99
N GLY A 266 -1.06 -10.97 22.17
CA GLY A 266 -2.02 -10.63 21.13
C GLY A 266 -1.98 -9.14 20.79
N VAL A 267 -1.74 -8.80 19.51
CA VAL A 267 -1.76 -7.39 19.05
C VAL A 267 -3.16 -6.78 19.16
N ARG A 268 -4.20 -7.61 19.15
CA ARG A 268 -5.56 -7.14 19.39
C ARG A 268 -5.76 -6.52 20.77
N GLU A 269 -4.88 -6.82 21.72
CA GLU A 269 -4.89 -6.26 23.08
C GLU A 269 -4.22 -4.90 23.19
N CYS A 270 -3.35 -4.54 22.21
CA CYS A 270 -2.58 -3.29 22.19
C CYS A 270 -2.56 -2.73 20.75
N ARG A 271 -3.63 -2.03 20.37
CA ARG A 271 -3.84 -1.56 19.00
C ARG A 271 -3.20 -0.20 18.77
N VAL A 272 -2.77 0.02 17.54
CA VAL A 272 -2.34 1.34 17.08
C VAL A 272 -3.52 2.33 17.17
N GLY A 273 -3.25 3.53 17.69
CA GLY A 273 -4.27 4.55 17.97
C GLY A 273 -4.87 4.46 19.37
N ASP A 274 -4.48 3.46 20.15
CA ASP A 274 -4.93 3.32 21.52
C ASP A 274 -4.08 4.14 22.50
N THR A 275 -4.58 4.29 23.71
CA THR A 275 -3.92 5.03 24.78
C THR A 275 -3.46 4.08 25.88
N ILE A 276 -2.18 4.16 26.23
CA ILE A 276 -1.63 3.51 27.43
C ILE A 276 -1.70 4.49 28.60
N THR A 277 -2.18 4.01 29.75
CA THR A 277 -2.26 4.77 31.00
C THR A 277 -1.92 3.89 32.19
N SER A 278 -1.83 4.49 33.39
CA SER A 278 -1.65 3.74 34.63
C SER A 278 -2.88 2.88 34.95
N ALA A 279 -2.68 1.65 35.37
CA ALA A 279 -3.76 0.80 35.85
C ALA A 279 -4.26 1.20 37.24
N LEU A 280 -3.42 1.89 38.03
CA LEU A 280 -3.74 2.33 39.40
C LEU A 280 -4.39 3.71 39.43
N LEU A 281 -3.85 4.65 38.64
CA LEU A 281 -4.34 6.03 38.52
C LEU A 281 -4.58 6.33 37.03
N PRO A 282 -5.63 5.78 36.42
CA PRO A 282 -5.87 5.96 35.00
C PRO A 282 -6.26 7.40 34.68
N ALA A 283 -5.86 7.86 33.50
CA ALA A 283 -6.36 9.10 32.95
C ALA A 283 -7.87 9.00 32.70
N ALA A 284 -8.57 10.13 32.77
CA ALA A 284 -10.03 10.18 32.65
C ALA A 284 -10.52 9.87 31.23
N GLU A 285 -9.76 10.32 30.21
CA GLU A 285 -10.15 10.19 28.80
C GLU A 285 -8.98 9.69 27.96
N PRO A 286 -9.24 8.83 26.96
CA PRO A 286 -8.22 8.43 26.01
C PRO A 286 -7.79 9.61 25.13
N LEU A 287 -6.60 9.49 24.54
CA LEU A 287 -6.17 10.40 23.48
C LEU A 287 -7.02 10.14 22.22
N PRO A 288 -7.22 11.14 21.35
CA PRO A 288 -7.87 10.92 20.07
C PRO A 288 -7.15 9.80 19.30
N GLY A 289 -7.89 8.75 19.01
CA GLY A 289 -7.37 7.63 18.23
C GLY A 289 -7.41 7.91 16.72
N TYR A 290 -6.81 7.02 15.94
CA TYR A 290 -6.83 7.10 14.48
C TYR A 290 -8.13 6.53 13.92
N ARG A 291 -8.57 7.06 12.77
CA ARG A 291 -9.63 6.41 11.99
C ARG A 291 -9.08 5.10 11.43
N GLN A 292 -9.81 4.00 11.64
CA GLN A 292 -9.46 2.75 10.97
C GLN A 292 -9.70 2.90 9.48
N MET A 293 -8.64 2.68 8.68
CA MET A 293 -8.79 2.61 7.24
C MET A 293 -9.45 1.28 6.87
N LYS A 294 -10.38 1.34 5.92
CA LYS A 294 -10.97 0.14 5.34
C LYS A 294 -10.11 -0.31 4.17
N PRO A 295 -9.91 -1.60 3.99
CA PRO A 295 -9.30 -2.12 2.79
C PRO A 295 -10.08 -1.67 1.55
N MET A 296 -9.35 -1.36 0.49
CA MET A 296 -9.91 -0.89 -0.76
C MET A 296 -9.76 -1.93 -1.88
N VAL A 297 -8.72 -2.77 -1.77
CA VAL A 297 -8.37 -3.81 -2.74
C VAL A 297 -8.39 -5.16 -2.05
N PHE A 298 -8.97 -6.16 -2.71
CA PHE A 298 -9.10 -7.51 -2.19
C PHE A 298 -8.55 -8.52 -3.20
N ALA A 299 -7.77 -9.50 -2.71
CA ALA A 299 -7.32 -10.62 -3.51
C ALA A 299 -7.33 -11.92 -2.69
N GLY A 300 -7.56 -13.05 -3.34
CA GLY A 300 -7.38 -14.35 -2.74
C GLY A 300 -5.91 -14.75 -2.79
N PHE A 301 -5.34 -15.16 -1.65
CA PHE A 301 -3.99 -15.71 -1.54
C PHE A 301 -4.08 -17.20 -1.25
N TYR A 302 -3.53 -18.01 -2.14
CA TYR A 302 -3.57 -19.46 -2.07
C TYR A 302 -2.14 -20.01 -2.09
N PRO A 303 -1.78 -20.95 -1.22
CA PRO A 303 -0.46 -21.57 -1.27
C PRO A 303 -0.33 -22.40 -2.56
N VAL A 304 0.87 -22.41 -3.14
CA VAL A 304 1.16 -23.25 -4.32
C VAL A 304 1.02 -24.73 -3.95
N GLU A 305 1.50 -25.13 -2.77
CA GLU A 305 1.34 -26.47 -2.24
C GLU A 305 0.26 -26.48 -1.15
N GLY A 306 -0.75 -27.34 -1.28
CA GLY A 306 -1.89 -27.38 -0.35
C GLY A 306 -1.50 -27.68 1.11
N GLU A 307 -0.36 -28.30 1.34
CA GLU A 307 0.21 -28.59 2.66
C GLU A 307 0.61 -27.30 3.39
N ASP A 308 0.91 -26.22 2.67
CA ASP A 308 1.34 -24.93 3.23
C ASP A 308 0.18 -24.04 3.70
N TYR A 309 -1.07 -24.49 3.64
CA TYR A 309 -2.20 -23.70 4.14
C TYR A 309 -2.04 -23.26 5.61
N GLY A 310 -1.54 -24.17 6.47
CA GLY A 310 -1.26 -23.87 7.87
C GLY A 310 -0.15 -22.82 8.04
N ASN A 311 0.93 -22.98 7.27
CA ASN A 311 2.06 -22.05 7.25
C ASN A 311 1.64 -20.67 6.77
N LEU A 312 0.81 -20.60 5.72
CA LEU A 312 0.27 -19.36 5.19
C LEU A 312 -0.62 -18.64 6.22
N LYS A 313 -1.46 -19.37 6.94
CA LYS A 313 -2.26 -18.81 8.03
C LYS A 313 -1.38 -18.16 9.10
N ASP A 314 -0.37 -18.89 9.58
CA ASP A 314 0.53 -18.41 10.62
C ASP A 314 1.37 -17.21 10.16
N ALA A 315 1.78 -17.20 8.89
CA ALA A 315 2.48 -16.07 8.28
C ALA A 315 1.60 -14.82 8.17
N LEU A 316 0.36 -14.95 7.68
CA LEU A 316 -0.60 -13.84 7.62
C LEU A 316 -0.94 -13.30 9.02
N GLU A 317 -1.06 -14.18 10.01
CA GLU A 317 -1.27 -13.80 11.40
C GLU A 317 -0.10 -12.94 11.93
N LYS A 318 1.14 -13.37 11.69
CA LYS A 318 2.34 -12.61 12.04
C LYS A 318 2.48 -11.30 11.27
N LEU A 319 2.16 -11.28 9.98
CA LEU A 319 2.16 -10.05 9.19
C LEU A 319 1.13 -9.04 9.71
N GLN A 320 -0.08 -9.49 10.03
CA GLN A 320 -1.14 -8.64 10.61
C GLN A 320 -0.73 -8.04 11.95
N LEU A 321 0.14 -8.71 12.71
CA LEU A 321 0.69 -8.17 13.96
C LEU A 321 1.55 -6.91 13.73
N ASN A 322 2.22 -6.84 12.58
CA ASN A 322 3.11 -5.75 12.20
C ASN A 322 2.48 -4.76 11.22
N ASP A 323 1.31 -5.11 10.68
CA ASP A 323 0.55 -4.33 9.71
C ASP A 323 -0.94 -4.38 10.03
N ALA A 324 -1.40 -3.40 10.79
CA ALA A 324 -2.79 -3.30 11.24
C ALA A 324 -3.80 -3.05 10.11
N SER A 325 -3.34 -2.71 8.90
CA SER A 325 -4.18 -2.48 7.73
C SER A 325 -4.51 -3.77 6.97
N LEU A 326 -3.69 -4.82 7.13
CA LEU A 326 -3.94 -6.13 6.54
C LEU A 326 -5.12 -6.81 7.24
N VAL A 327 -6.14 -7.16 6.47
CA VAL A 327 -7.24 -8.02 6.93
C VAL A 327 -7.27 -9.28 6.11
N TYR A 328 -7.63 -10.41 6.71
CA TYR A 328 -7.77 -11.67 6.00
C TYR A 328 -8.85 -12.54 6.61
N GLN A 329 -9.47 -13.37 5.78
CA GLN A 329 -10.46 -14.36 6.17
C GLN A 329 -10.27 -15.64 5.34
N PRO A 330 -10.60 -16.83 5.87
CA PRO A 330 -10.54 -18.05 5.09
C PRO A 330 -11.41 -17.99 3.83
N GLU A 331 -10.87 -18.44 2.71
CA GLU A 331 -11.56 -18.54 1.43
C GLU A 331 -11.32 -19.94 0.82
N THR A 332 -12.29 -20.43 0.05
CA THR A 332 -12.16 -21.70 -0.66
C THR A 332 -12.48 -21.47 -2.12
N SER A 333 -11.59 -21.91 -3.00
CA SER A 333 -11.76 -21.91 -4.45
C SER A 333 -11.88 -23.35 -4.96
N GLN A 334 -12.73 -23.57 -5.93
CA GLN A 334 -12.82 -24.89 -6.60
C GLN A 334 -11.54 -25.22 -7.38
N ALA A 335 -10.86 -24.19 -7.89
CA ALA A 335 -9.64 -24.33 -8.68
C ALA A 335 -8.37 -24.40 -7.82
N LEU A 336 -8.30 -23.61 -6.70
CA LEU A 336 -7.11 -23.42 -5.89
C LEU A 336 -7.20 -24.00 -4.48
N ASN A 337 -8.31 -24.67 -4.15
CA ASN A 337 -8.61 -25.26 -2.84
C ASN A 337 -8.70 -24.20 -1.71
N PHE A 338 -8.00 -24.42 -0.60
CA PHE A 338 -8.06 -23.57 0.58
C PHE A 338 -7.03 -22.44 0.52
N GLY A 339 -7.46 -21.23 0.83
CA GLY A 339 -6.64 -20.03 0.88
C GLY A 339 -7.26 -18.98 1.78
N PHE A 340 -6.86 -17.73 1.57
CA PHE A 340 -7.35 -16.59 2.34
C PHE A 340 -7.72 -15.44 1.42
N ARG A 341 -8.90 -14.88 1.66
CA ARG A 341 -9.29 -13.58 1.08
C ARG A 341 -8.63 -12.49 1.90
N CYS A 342 -7.71 -11.75 1.28
CA CYS A 342 -6.96 -10.68 1.91
C CYS A 342 -7.44 -9.32 1.42
N GLY A 343 -7.51 -8.33 2.32
CA GLY A 343 -7.83 -6.96 2.00
C GLY A 343 -6.62 -6.06 2.27
N PHE A 344 -6.36 -5.14 1.33
CA PHE A 344 -5.21 -4.27 1.25
C PHE A 344 -5.62 -2.81 1.07
N LEU A 345 -4.75 -1.87 1.42
CA LEU A 345 -4.99 -0.44 1.19
C LEU A 345 -4.94 -0.08 -0.31
N GLY A 346 -4.06 -0.74 -1.07
CA GLY A 346 -3.89 -0.55 -2.50
C GLY A 346 -3.11 -1.71 -3.11
N LEU A 347 -2.78 -1.63 -4.41
CA LEU A 347 -2.02 -2.67 -5.11
C LEU A 347 -0.58 -2.77 -4.62
N PHE A 348 0.06 -1.64 -4.39
CA PHE A 348 1.44 -1.63 -3.90
C PHE A 348 1.56 -2.29 -2.52
N HIS A 349 0.56 -2.08 -1.66
CA HIS A 349 0.47 -2.80 -0.39
C HIS A 349 0.29 -4.32 -0.60
N MET A 350 -0.53 -4.74 -1.57
CA MET A 350 -0.71 -6.16 -1.91
C MET A 350 0.61 -6.80 -2.36
N ASP A 351 1.34 -6.14 -3.26
CA ASP A 351 2.64 -6.62 -3.77
C ASP A 351 3.66 -6.77 -2.63
N ILE A 352 3.71 -5.81 -1.71
CA ILE A 352 4.59 -5.87 -0.54
C ILE A 352 4.26 -7.06 0.34
N ILE A 353 2.99 -7.31 0.65
CA ILE A 353 2.58 -8.44 1.47
C ILE A 353 2.93 -9.75 0.77
N GLN A 354 2.73 -9.86 -0.54
CA GLN A 354 3.10 -11.04 -1.31
C GLN A 354 4.63 -11.28 -1.28
N GLU A 355 5.45 -10.27 -1.54
CA GLU A 355 6.91 -10.40 -1.47
C GLU A 355 7.41 -10.72 -0.05
N ARG A 356 6.76 -10.19 0.99
CA ARG A 356 7.09 -10.52 2.38
C ARG A 356 6.77 -11.98 2.72
N LEU A 357 5.65 -12.53 2.23
CA LEU A 357 5.33 -13.95 2.38
C LEU A 357 6.41 -14.84 1.75
N GLU A 358 6.87 -14.47 0.55
CA GLU A 358 7.93 -15.19 -0.16
C GLU A 358 9.28 -15.07 0.58
N ARG A 359 9.73 -13.86 0.93
CA ARG A 359 11.09 -13.60 1.46
C ARG A 359 11.25 -13.90 2.94
N GLU A 360 10.25 -13.54 3.77
CA GLU A 360 10.35 -13.67 5.23
C GLU A 360 9.87 -15.04 5.73
N TYR A 361 8.97 -15.70 4.97
CA TYR A 361 8.32 -16.95 5.38
C TYR A 361 8.57 -18.13 4.45
N ASP A 362 9.28 -17.92 3.32
CA ASP A 362 9.56 -18.95 2.30
C ASP A 362 8.26 -19.60 1.77
N LEU A 363 7.25 -18.77 1.51
CA LEU A 363 5.91 -19.19 1.08
C LEU A 363 5.59 -18.62 -0.30
N ASP A 364 5.52 -19.49 -1.30
CA ASP A 364 5.02 -19.13 -2.61
C ASP A 364 3.50 -19.11 -2.60
N VAL A 365 2.91 -17.97 -3.00
CA VAL A 365 1.47 -17.78 -3.03
C VAL A 365 0.97 -17.42 -4.43
N ILE A 366 -0.18 -17.99 -4.80
CA ILE A 366 -0.94 -17.61 -5.99
C ILE A 366 -1.90 -16.51 -5.57
N ALA A 367 -1.70 -15.30 -6.10
CA ALA A 367 -2.65 -14.21 -5.94
C ALA A 367 -3.70 -14.26 -7.05
N THR A 368 -4.98 -14.16 -6.69
CA THR A 368 -6.06 -13.97 -7.67
C THR A 368 -6.07 -12.52 -8.17
N ALA A 369 -6.82 -12.27 -9.25
CA ALA A 369 -7.03 -10.89 -9.70
C ALA A 369 -7.56 -10.01 -8.56
N PRO A 370 -6.99 -8.81 -8.35
CA PRO A 370 -7.51 -7.89 -7.36
C PRO A 370 -8.91 -7.42 -7.76
N SER A 371 -9.76 -7.30 -6.78
CA SER A 371 -11.12 -6.78 -6.89
C SER A 371 -11.33 -5.68 -5.87
N VAL A 372 -12.43 -4.94 -6.02
CA VAL A 372 -12.89 -3.93 -5.08
C VAL A 372 -14.09 -4.47 -4.31
N GLU A 373 -14.45 -3.83 -3.20
CA GLU A 373 -15.70 -4.12 -2.50
C GLU A 373 -16.86 -3.46 -3.25
N TYR A 374 -17.86 -4.24 -3.65
CA TYR A 374 -19.11 -3.77 -4.27
C TYR A 374 -20.24 -3.74 -3.25
N GLU A 375 -21.16 -2.80 -3.36
CA GLU A 375 -22.44 -2.84 -2.67
C GLU A 375 -23.51 -3.40 -3.61
N VAL A 376 -24.04 -4.56 -3.27
CA VAL A 376 -25.09 -5.23 -4.01
C VAL A 376 -26.42 -5.03 -3.30
N VAL A 377 -27.32 -4.30 -3.92
CA VAL A 377 -28.69 -4.11 -3.45
C VAL A 377 -29.52 -5.27 -3.96
N MET A 378 -30.09 -6.04 -3.05
CA MET A 378 -30.93 -7.19 -3.36
C MET A 378 -32.37 -6.76 -3.68
N ASN A 379 -33.17 -7.64 -4.28
CA ASN A 379 -34.58 -7.36 -4.58
C ASN A 379 -35.43 -7.07 -3.31
N ASP A 380 -35.02 -7.57 -2.15
CA ASP A 380 -35.64 -7.28 -0.85
C ASP A 380 -35.16 -5.96 -0.22
N GLN A 381 -34.39 -5.15 -0.97
CA GLN A 381 -33.76 -3.89 -0.54
C GLN A 381 -32.65 -4.04 0.51
N SER A 382 -32.24 -5.26 0.86
CA SER A 382 -31.03 -5.46 1.68
C SER A 382 -29.78 -5.12 0.89
N VAL A 383 -28.76 -4.57 1.56
CA VAL A 383 -27.48 -4.25 0.95
C VAL A 383 -26.44 -5.26 1.45
N ARG A 384 -25.82 -5.96 0.51
CA ARG A 384 -24.71 -6.88 0.79
C ARG A 384 -23.40 -6.32 0.23
N ARG A 385 -22.34 -6.44 0.99
CA ARG A 385 -20.99 -6.13 0.51
C ARG A 385 -20.35 -7.37 -0.07
N VAL A 386 -19.81 -7.23 -1.27
CA VAL A 386 -19.22 -8.31 -2.06
C VAL A 386 -17.83 -7.88 -2.48
N ASP A 387 -16.81 -8.54 -1.99
CA ASP A 387 -15.39 -8.29 -2.27
C ASP A 387 -14.77 -9.35 -3.21
N SER A 388 -15.51 -10.45 -3.48
CA SER A 388 -15.09 -11.52 -4.37
C SER A 388 -16.15 -11.79 -5.45
N PRO A 389 -15.76 -11.90 -6.73
CA PRO A 389 -16.70 -12.30 -7.80
C PRO A 389 -17.39 -13.63 -7.53
N ALA A 390 -16.73 -14.55 -6.79
CA ALA A 390 -17.29 -15.85 -6.44
C ALA A 390 -18.50 -15.77 -5.49
N THR A 391 -18.57 -14.72 -4.66
CA THR A 391 -19.63 -14.51 -3.67
C THR A 391 -20.78 -13.64 -4.19
N LEU A 392 -20.71 -13.18 -5.46
CA LEU A 392 -21.78 -12.40 -6.06
C LEU A 392 -23.08 -13.25 -6.13
N PRO A 393 -24.20 -12.75 -5.58
CA PRO A 393 -25.49 -13.44 -5.67
C PRO A 393 -25.93 -13.69 -7.12
N PRO A 394 -26.85 -14.62 -7.36
CA PRO A 394 -27.46 -14.80 -8.68
C PRO A 394 -28.09 -13.50 -9.20
N GLU A 395 -27.94 -13.21 -10.47
CA GLU A 395 -28.45 -11.99 -11.10
C GLU A 395 -29.96 -11.77 -10.86
N SER A 396 -30.74 -12.85 -10.81
CA SER A 396 -32.18 -12.80 -10.53
C SER A 396 -32.54 -12.26 -9.14
N GLU A 397 -31.61 -12.22 -8.19
CA GLU A 397 -31.81 -11.73 -6.83
C GLU A 397 -31.31 -10.28 -6.66
N ILE A 398 -30.57 -9.75 -7.64
CA ILE A 398 -29.93 -8.45 -7.59
C ILE A 398 -30.84 -7.39 -8.19
N ALA A 399 -31.09 -6.31 -7.46
CA ALA A 399 -31.76 -5.11 -7.97
C ALA A 399 -30.78 -4.13 -8.63
N GLU A 400 -29.61 -3.90 -7.99
CA GLU A 400 -28.54 -3.07 -8.54
C GLU A 400 -27.18 -3.41 -7.92
N ILE A 401 -26.11 -3.13 -8.66
CA ILE A 401 -24.72 -3.22 -8.16
C ILE A 401 -24.14 -1.82 -8.13
N ARG A 402 -23.48 -1.47 -7.03
CA ARG A 402 -22.78 -0.20 -6.85
C ARG A 402 -21.31 -0.47 -6.69
N GLU A 403 -20.48 0.31 -7.40
CA GLU A 403 -19.03 0.24 -7.28
C GLU A 403 -18.46 1.52 -6.62
N PRO A 404 -17.29 1.42 -5.94
CA PRO A 404 -16.65 2.56 -5.32
C PRO A 404 -16.03 3.48 -6.38
N TRP A 405 -16.34 4.78 -6.27
CA TRP A 405 -15.78 5.85 -7.09
C TRP A 405 -14.77 6.67 -6.32
N MET A 406 -13.72 7.07 -7.01
CA MET A 406 -12.59 7.82 -6.48
C MET A 406 -12.51 9.19 -7.15
N GLU A 407 -12.16 10.21 -6.38
CA GLU A 407 -11.65 11.46 -6.92
C GLU A 407 -10.15 11.34 -7.13
N LEU A 408 -9.69 11.60 -8.33
CA LEU A 408 -8.29 11.58 -8.72
C LEU A 408 -7.78 13.00 -8.89
N GLN A 409 -6.63 13.30 -8.32
CA GLN A 409 -5.87 14.52 -8.54
C GLN A 409 -4.58 14.16 -9.28
N ILE A 410 -4.46 14.59 -10.53
CA ILE A 410 -3.30 14.30 -11.37
C ILE A 410 -2.55 15.60 -11.63
N PHE A 411 -1.26 15.63 -11.26
CA PHE A 411 -0.35 16.73 -11.54
C PHE A 411 0.54 16.37 -12.71
N THR A 412 0.59 17.24 -13.71
CA THR A 412 1.34 16.98 -14.95
C THR A 412 1.73 18.28 -15.63
N PRO A 413 2.80 18.31 -16.46
CA PRO A 413 2.97 19.39 -17.43
C PRO A 413 1.75 19.53 -18.35
N ASP A 414 1.42 20.75 -18.72
CA ASP A 414 0.23 21.08 -19.53
C ASP A 414 0.22 20.40 -20.91
N GLU A 415 1.40 20.13 -21.48
CA GLU A 415 1.54 19.37 -22.74
C GLU A 415 0.95 17.95 -22.69
N TYR A 416 0.85 17.33 -21.50
CA TYR A 416 0.27 15.99 -21.33
C TYR A 416 -1.23 15.99 -21.00
N TYR A 417 -1.88 17.15 -20.90
CA TYR A 417 -3.31 17.24 -20.59
C TYR A 417 -4.17 16.31 -21.46
N GLY A 418 -4.00 16.38 -22.77
CA GLY A 418 -4.77 15.55 -23.72
C GLY A 418 -4.54 14.06 -23.49
N THR A 419 -3.29 13.66 -23.30
CA THR A 419 -2.88 12.27 -23.04
C THR A 419 -3.51 11.71 -21.76
N VAL A 420 -3.50 12.51 -20.69
CA VAL A 420 -4.11 12.14 -19.41
C VAL A 420 -5.63 12.07 -19.52
N ALA A 421 -6.26 13.06 -20.16
CA ALA A 421 -7.71 13.07 -20.35
C ALA A 421 -8.21 11.87 -21.17
N ASP A 422 -7.46 11.47 -22.20
CA ASP A 422 -7.81 10.29 -23.02
C ASP A 422 -7.64 8.98 -22.23
N LEU A 423 -6.58 8.86 -21.41
CA LEU A 423 -6.38 7.72 -20.53
C LEU A 423 -7.55 7.55 -19.54
N VAL A 424 -7.94 8.63 -18.88
CA VAL A 424 -9.05 8.62 -17.90
C VAL A 424 -10.39 8.33 -18.56
N ARG A 425 -10.67 8.95 -19.71
CA ARG A 425 -11.91 8.73 -20.47
C ARG A 425 -12.03 7.26 -20.91
N GLY A 426 -10.93 6.65 -21.37
CA GLY A 426 -10.90 5.23 -21.74
C GLY A 426 -11.17 4.27 -20.58
N ARG A 427 -11.15 4.78 -19.34
CA ARG A 427 -11.40 4.05 -18.09
C ARG A 427 -12.70 4.46 -17.39
N ARG A 428 -13.70 4.93 -18.13
CA ARG A 428 -14.99 5.40 -17.59
C ARG A 428 -14.89 6.64 -16.70
N GLY A 429 -13.73 7.30 -16.68
CA GLY A 429 -13.52 8.47 -15.83
C GLY A 429 -14.16 9.74 -16.42
N THR A 430 -14.54 10.65 -15.53
CA THR A 430 -15.14 11.94 -15.86
C THR A 430 -14.25 13.08 -15.38
N PHE A 431 -14.04 14.07 -16.25
CA PHE A 431 -13.34 15.31 -15.92
C PHE A 431 -14.21 16.20 -15.02
N ARG A 432 -13.61 16.80 -14.00
CA ARG A 432 -14.25 17.73 -13.07
C ARG A 432 -13.68 19.13 -13.15
N GLU A 433 -12.40 19.27 -12.91
CA GLU A 433 -11.76 20.57 -12.75
C GLU A 433 -10.32 20.55 -13.28
N GLN A 434 -9.85 21.72 -13.69
CA GLN A 434 -8.46 21.99 -14.02
C GLN A 434 -8.01 23.26 -13.32
N ALA A 435 -6.87 23.22 -12.66
CA ALA A 435 -6.21 24.36 -12.05
C ALA A 435 -4.75 24.43 -12.49
N TYR A 436 -4.24 25.62 -12.77
CA TYR A 436 -2.81 25.83 -12.99
C TYR A 436 -2.12 26.05 -11.66
N THR A 437 -1.18 25.18 -11.33
CA THR A 437 -0.41 25.26 -10.09
C THR A 437 0.82 26.17 -10.26
N SER A 438 1.39 26.19 -11.45
CA SER A 438 2.48 27.07 -11.88
C SER A 438 2.49 27.19 -13.41
N PRO A 439 3.25 28.11 -14.01
CA PRO A 439 3.38 28.18 -15.47
C PRO A 439 3.84 26.87 -16.07
N GLY A 440 3.02 26.31 -16.98
CA GLY A 440 3.30 25.04 -17.66
C GLY A 440 2.98 23.77 -16.85
N ARG A 441 2.37 23.88 -15.66
CA ARG A 441 1.91 22.74 -14.85
C ARG A 441 0.45 22.87 -14.46
N VAL A 442 -0.27 21.75 -14.61
CA VAL A 442 -1.71 21.67 -14.32
C VAL A 442 -2.00 20.58 -13.29
N GLN A 443 -2.95 20.88 -12.44
CA GLN A 443 -3.66 19.93 -11.62
C GLN A 443 -4.99 19.61 -12.30
N LEU A 444 -5.25 18.34 -12.53
CA LEU A 444 -6.46 17.83 -13.16
C LEU A 444 -7.23 17.00 -12.16
N THR A 445 -8.48 17.34 -11.94
CA THR A 445 -9.37 16.56 -11.06
C THR A 445 -10.34 15.76 -11.91
N PHE A 446 -10.38 14.46 -11.67
CA PHE A 446 -11.26 13.51 -12.32
C PHE A 446 -12.01 12.68 -11.28
N GLU A 447 -13.09 12.04 -11.71
CA GLU A 447 -13.73 10.96 -10.97
C GLU A 447 -13.63 9.68 -11.79
N LEU A 448 -13.27 8.58 -11.14
CA LEU A 448 -12.99 7.29 -11.77
C LEU A 448 -13.43 6.14 -10.85
N PRO A 449 -14.01 5.04 -11.38
CA PRO A 449 -14.24 3.85 -10.59
C PRO A 449 -12.93 3.23 -10.09
N LEU A 450 -12.89 2.82 -8.82
CA LEU A 450 -11.69 2.21 -8.23
C LEU A 450 -11.24 0.96 -9.00
N ALA A 451 -12.17 0.15 -9.50
CA ALA A 451 -11.87 -1.04 -10.31
C ALA A 451 -11.06 -0.74 -11.58
N GLU A 452 -11.20 0.48 -12.14
CA GLU A 452 -10.43 0.92 -13.31
C GLU A 452 -9.08 1.55 -12.93
N LEU A 453 -8.94 1.99 -11.69
CA LEU A 453 -7.72 2.56 -11.15
C LEU A 453 -6.71 1.48 -10.79
N ILE A 454 -7.16 0.38 -10.16
CA ILE A 454 -6.30 -0.70 -9.66
C ILE A 454 -5.70 -1.57 -10.77
N VAL A 455 -6.14 -1.45 -12.02
CA VAL A 455 -5.59 -2.25 -13.13
C VAL A 455 -4.73 -1.34 -14.00
N ASP A 456 -3.40 -1.47 -13.90
CA ASP A 456 -2.37 -0.84 -14.75
C ASP A 456 -2.49 0.68 -15.02
N PHE A 457 -3.40 1.39 -14.33
CA PHE A 457 -3.63 2.82 -14.58
C PHE A 457 -2.39 3.66 -14.26
N TYR A 458 -1.74 3.40 -13.13
CA TYR A 458 -0.56 4.13 -12.69
C TYR A 458 0.61 3.95 -13.66
N ASP A 459 0.87 2.73 -14.08
CA ASP A 459 1.94 2.41 -15.03
C ASP A 459 1.71 3.07 -16.39
N LYS A 460 0.47 3.06 -16.88
CA LYS A 460 0.08 3.74 -18.11
C LYS A 460 0.17 5.26 -17.99
N LEU A 461 -0.24 5.81 -16.84
CA LEU A 461 -0.09 7.24 -16.57
C LEU A 461 1.39 7.64 -16.64
N LYS A 462 2.27 6.93 -15.92
CA LYS A 462 3.71 7.18 -15.91
C LYS A 462 4.34 6.99 -17.29
N SER A 463 4.06 5.90 -17.98
CA SER A 463 4.65 5.62 -19.29
C SER A 463 4.23 6.65 -20.36
N ARG A 464 2.94 7.02 -20.40
CA ARG A 464 2.41 7.99 -21.37
C ARG A 464 2.84 9.43 -21.11
N THR A 465 3.21 9.76 -19.88
CA THR A 465 3.70 11.08 -19.47
C THR A 465 5.20 11.12 -19.23
N ARG A 466 5.96 10.10 -19.67
CA ARG A 466 7.42 9.97 -19.46
C ARG A 466 7.84 10.12 -18.01
N GLY A 467 7.00 9.70 -17.08
CA GLY A 467 7.25 9.80 -15.64
C GLY A 467 6.86 11.14 -14.99
N TYR A 468 6.43 12.13 -15.78
CA TYR A 468 6.15 13.48 -15.25
C TYR A 468 4.82 13.62 -14.52
N ALA A 469 3.85 12.73 -14.73
CA ALA A 469 2.59 12.81 -14.02
C ALA A 469 2.68 12.12 -12.65
N SER A 470 2.14 12.77 -11.64
CA SER A 470 1.88 12.19 -10.32
C SER A 470 0.38 12.12 -10.06
N LEU A 471 -0.02 11.15 -9.24
CA LEU A 471 -1.41 10.83 -8.94
C LEU A 471 -1.60 10.73 -7.44
N ASP A 472 -2.69 11.32 -6.97
CA ASP A 472 -3.30 11.05 -5.67
C ASP A 472 -4.78 10.76 -5.85
N TYR A 473 -5.39 10.01 -4.92
CA TYR A 473 -6.81 9.68 -5.02
C TYR A 473 -7.45 9.54 -3.65
N ARG A 474 -8.75 9.86 -3.58
CA ARG A 474 -9.56 9.70 -2.37
C ARG A 474 -10.91 9.07 -2.70
N PHE A 475 -11.46 8.31 -1.75
CA PHE A 475 -12.80 7.73 -1.88
C PHE A 475 -13.87 8.84 -1.88
N LEU A 476 -14.84 8.72 -2.80
CA LEU A 476 -16.02 9.58 -2.87
C LEU A 476 -17.26 8.87 -2.33
N ASP A 477 -17.79 7.98 -3.11
CA ASP A 477 -19.08 7.33 -2.85
C ASP A 477 -19.20 5.98 -3.59
N TYR A 478 -20.29 5.28 -3.35
CA TYR A 478 -20.69 4.12 -4.14
C TYR A 478 -21.74 4.55 -5.17
N ARG A 479 -21.50 4.22 -6.44
CA ARG A 479 -22.41 4.56 -7.54
C ARG A 479 -22.92 3.32 -8.25
N ARG A 480 -24.21 3.37 -8.61
CA ARG A 480 -24.84 2.34 -9.43
C ARG A 480 -24.23 2.34 -10.83
N GLU A 481 -23.81 1.14 -11.26
CA GLU A 481 -23.27 0.90 -12.59
C GLU A 481 -23.81 -0.41 -13.17
N ASP A 482 -23.75 -0.54 -14.49
CA ASP A 482 -24.20 -1.76 -15.19
C ASP A 482 -23.08 -2.79 -15.21
N LEU A 483 -22.91 -3.47 -14.09
CA LEU A 483 -21.84 -4.43 -13.85
C LEU A 483 -22.35 -5.86 -14.02
N VAL A 484 -21.50 -6.69 -14.62
CA VAL A 484 -21.76 -8.12 -14.85
C VAL A 484 -20.57 -8.95 -14.38
N ARG A 485 -20.86 -10.18 -13.93
CA ARG A 485 -19.82 -11.15 -13.65
C ARG A 485 -19.35 -11.77 -14.96
N LEU A 486 -18.03 -11.76 -15.17
CA LEU A 486 -17.33 -12.38 -16.27
C LEU A 486 -16.64 -13.64 -15.76
N ASP A 487 -17.15 -14.81 -16.14
CA ASP A 487 -16.59 -16.11 -15.79
C ASP A 487 -15.67 -16.64 -16.90
N ILE A 488 -14.60 -17.30 -16.52
CA ILE A 488 -13.73 -18.03 -17.44
C ILE A 488 -13.93 -19.51 -17.26
N HIS A 489 -14.28 -20.19 -18.36
CA HIS A 489 -14.43 -21.64 -18.39
C HIS A 489 -13.26 -22.29 -19.11
N LEU A 490 -12.65 -23.29 -18.49
CA LEU A 490 -11.64 -24.16 -19.08
C LEU A 490 -12.20 -25.55 -19.23
N ASN A 491 -12.19 -26.09 -20.44
CA ASN A 491 -12.75 -27.39 -20.73
C ASN A 491 -14.24 -27.54 -20.34
N ASP A 492 -15.00 -26.46 -20.52
CA ASP A 492 -16.41 -26.29 -20.18
C ASP A 492 -16.71 -26.23 -18.65
N GLU A 493 -15.67 -26.18 -17.79
CA GLU A 493 -15.79 -26.03 -16.34
C GLU A 493 -15.40 -24.59 -15.92
N PRO A 494 -16.15 -23.93 -15.03
CA PRO A 494 -15.82 -22.59 -14.55
C PRO A 494 -14.57 -22.63 -13.66
N VAL A 495 -13.72 -21.61 -13.79
CA VAL A 495 -12.56 -21.37 -12.92
C VAL A 495 -12.84 -20.12 -12.11
N ASP A 496 -13.33 -20.30 -10.89
CA ASP A 496 -13.78 -19.23 -10.00
C ASP A 496 -12.69 -18.19 -9.69
N ALA A 497 -11.44 -18.62 -9.57
CA ALA A 497 -10.29 -17.75 -9.32
C ALA A 497 -9.93 -16.83 -10.51
N LEU A 498 -10.46 -17.07 -11.70
CA LEU A 498 -10.32 -16.22 -12.90
C LEU A 498 -11.56 -15.34 -13.15
N ALA A 499 -12.60 -15.45 -12.32
CA ALA A 499 -13.80 -14.64 -12.44
C ALA A 499 -13.51 -13.17 -12.06
N THR A 500 -14.15 -12.24 -12.78
CA THR A 500 -14.04 -10.80 -12.53
C THR A 500 -15.41 -10.13 -12.64
N ILE A 501 -15.59 -8.99 -11.96
CA ILE A 501 -16.76 -8.11 -12.16
C ILE A 501 -16.32 -6.98 -13.08
N VAL A 502 -17.04 -6.78 -14.17
CA VAL A 502 -16.72 -5.81 -15.22
C VAL A 502 -17.95 -5.04 -15.65
N HIS A 503 -17.76 -3.85 -16.22
CA HIS A 503 -18.85 -3.13 -16.85
C HIS A 503 -19.35 -3.90 -18.08
N ARG A 504 -20.68 -3.96 -18.29
CA ARG A 504 -21.32 -4.74 -19.36
C ARG A 504 -20.76 -4.41 -20.74
N ASP A 505 -20.58 -3.13 -21.06
CA ASP A 505 -20.05 -2.69 -22.34
C ASP A 505 -18.62 -3.17 -22.61
N GLN A 506 -17.84 -3.40 -21.55
CA GLN A 506 -16.45 -3.84 -21.65
C GLN A 506 -16.31 -5.37 -21.57
N ALA A 507 -17.36 -6.11 -21.18
CA ALA A 507 -17.30 -7.54 -20.91
C ALA A 507 -16.74 -8.34 -22.10
N TYR A 508 -17.17 -8.03 -23.32
CA TYR A 508 -16.69 -8.71 -24.53
C TYR A 508 -15.19 -8.47 -24.76
N HIS A 509 -14.76 -7.23 -24.73
CA HIS A 509 -13.35 -6.86 -25.01
C HIS A 509 -12.42 -7.42 -23.94
N ARG A 510 -12.76 -7.27 -22.66
CA ARG A 510 -11.98 -7.87 -21.56
C ARG A 510 -11.96 -9.41 -21.63
N GLY A 511 -13.10 -10.02 -21.90
CA GLY A 511 -13.21 -11.47 -22.07
C GLY A 511 -12.35 -11.97 -23.24
N GLN A 512 -12.35 -11.30 -24.37
CA GLN A 512 -11.55 -11.65 -25.54
C GLN A 512 -10.04 -11.49 -25.28
N ALA A 513 -9.62 -10.38 -24.67
CA ALA A 513 -8.22 -10.13 -24.32
C ALA A 513 -7.70 -11.21 -23.35
N LEU A 514 -8.49 -11.51 -22.31
CA LEU A 514 -8.14 -12.54 -21.31
C LEU A 514 -8.01 -13.93 -21.93
N ILE A 515 -8.98 -14.33 -22.76
CA ILE A 515 -8.94 -15.62 -23.46
C ILE A 515 -7.72 -15.72 -24.36
N THR A 516 -7.35 -14.64 -25.04
CA THR A 516 -6.20 -14.64 -25.94
C THR A 516 -4.92 -14.89 -25.15
N LYS A 517 -4.74 -14.21 -24.02
CA LYS A 517 -3.59 -14.42 -23.11
C LYS A 517 -3.59 -15.84 -22.52
N LEU A 518 -4.73 -16.30 -21.99
CA LEU A 518 -4.86 -17.63 -21.41
C LEU A 518 -4.59 -18.77 -22.40
N LYS A 519 -4.98 -18.60 -23.65
CA LYS A 519 -4.70 -19.58 -24.71
C LYS A 519 -3.20 -19.83 -24.91
N ASP A 520 -2.38 -18.80 -24.73
CA ASP A 520 -0.93 -18.90 -24.92
C ASP A 520 -0.22 -19.41 -23.66
N LEU A 521 -0.77 -19.13 -22.47
CA LEU A 521 -0.24 -19.54 -21.17
C LEU A 521 -0.60 -20.99 -20.80
N ILE A 522 -1.82 -21.43 -21.13
CA ILE A 522 -2.27 -22.78 -20.75
C ILE A 522 -1.50 -23.84 -21.56
N PRO A 523 -0.85 -24.80 -20.90
CA PRO A 523 -0.04 -25.80 -21.57
C PRO A 523 -0.92 -26.73 -22.44
N ARG A 524 -0.39 -27.10 -23.62
CA ARG A 524 -1.07 -28.00 -24.55
C ARG A 524 -1.25 -29.37 -23.95
N GLN A 525 -2.50 -29.81 -23.83
CA GLN A 525 -2.86 -31.14 -23.35
C GLN A 525 -2.96 -32.16 -24.51
N GLN A 526 -3.20 -33.44 -24.17
CA GLN A 526 -3.44 -34.49 -25.16
C GLN A 526 -4.78 -34.32 -25.94
N PHE A 527 -5.63 -33.41 -25.48
CA PHE A 527 -6.93 -33.05 -26.07
C PHE A 527 -7.00 -31.52 -26.28
N VAL A 528 -7.98 -31.06 -27.04
CA VAL A 528 -8.25 -29.64 -27.24
C VAL A 528 -8.93 -29.10 -26.00
N VAL A 529 -8.35 -28.03 -25.41
CA VAL A 529 -8.95 -27.32 -24.29
C VAL A 529 -9.63 -26.07 -24.81
N PRO A 530 -10.99 -26.00 -24.77
CA PRO A 530 -11.69 -24.75 -25.02
C PRO A 530 -11.53 -23.83 -23.84
N VAL A 531 -11.19 -22.57 -24.11
CA VAL A 531 -11.16 -21.45 -23.16
C VAL A 531 -12.30 -20.53 -23.55
N GLN A 532 -13.22 -20.24 -22.63
CA GLN A 532 -14.43 -19.48 -22.92
C GLN A 532 -14.60 -18.37 -21.89
N ALA A 533 -15.01 -17.19 -22.34
CA ALA A 533 -15.52 -16.15 -21.48
C ALA A 533 -17.05 -16.20 -21.50
N VAL A 534 -17.64 -16.20 -20.33
CA VAL A 534 -19.08 -16.33 -20.11
C VAL A 534 -19.55 -15.13 -19.30
N ALA A 535 -20.54 -14.42 -19.81
CA ALA A 535 -21.24 -13.38 -19.07
C ALA A 535 -22.75 -13.65 -19.15
N GLU A 536 -23.47 -13.45 -18.05
CA GLU A 536 -24.92 -13.68 -17.97
C GLU A 536 -25.35 -15.10 -18.46
N GLY A 537 -24.53 -16.09 -18.18
CA GLY A 537 -24.76 -17.46 -18.62
C GLY A 537 -24.55 -17.71 -20.13
N ARG A 538 -24.05 -16.72 -20.88
CA ARG A 538 -23.79 -16.85 -22.33
C ARG A 538 -22.31 -16.78 -22.63
N VAL A 539 -21.84 -17.65 -23.53
CA VAL A 539 -20.48 -17.60 -24.05
C VAL A 539 -20.35 -16.39 -24.96
N ILE A 540 -19.59 -15.37 -24.53
CA ILE A 540 -19.36 -14.12 -25.29
C ILE A 540 -18.10 -14.20 -26.15
N SER A 541 -17.09 -14.98 -25.74
CA SER A 541 -15.88 -15.23 -26.55
C SER A 541 -15.33 -16.62 -26.30
N ARG A 542 -14.61 -17.18 -27.28
CA ARG A 542 -14.05 -18.53 -27.22
C ARG A 542 -12.76 -18.66 -28.01
N ALA A 543 -11.76 -19.32 -27.42
CA ALA A 543 -10.54 -19.79 -28.08
C ALA A 543 -10.29 -21.27 -27.76
N ASN A 544 -9.39 -21.89 -28.49
CA ASN A 544 -9.02 -23.29 -28.23
C ASN A 544 -7.50 -23.43 -28.12
N VAL A 545 -7.02 -24.04 -27.03
CA VAL A 545 -5.65 -24.51 -26.90
C VAL A 545 -5.52 -25.81 -27.69
N LYS A 546 -4.63 -25.83 -28.68
CA LYS A 546 -4.46 -26.98 -29.59
C LYS A 546 -3.88 -28.18 -28.84
N ALA A 547 -4.44 -29.39 -29.09
CA ALA A 547 -3.89 -30.61 -28.52
C ALA A 547 -2.47 -30.91 -29.06
N VAL A 548 -1.64 -31.53 -28.21
CA VAL A 548 -0.39 -32.14 -28.65
C VAL A 548 -0.72 -33.21 -29.69
N ARG A 549 -0.18 -33.10 -30.88
CA ARG A 549 -0.38 -34.10 -31.96
C ARG A 549 0.80 -35.07 -31.96
N LYS A 550 0.51 -36.35 -31.66
CA LYS A 550 1.42 -37.42 -32.00
C LYS A 550 1.15 -37.80 -33.46
N ASP A 551 2.15 -37.79 -34.30
CA ASP A 551 2.03 -38.21 -35.69
C ASP A 551 1.85 -39.75 -35.72
N VAL A 552 0.58 -40.18 -35.70
CA VAL A 552 0.22 -41.62 -35.75
C VAL A 552 0.37 -42.20 -37.15
N LEU A 553 0.59 -41.34 -38.16
CA LEU A 553 0.76 -41.71 -39.54
C LEU A 553 2.21 -41.87 -39.96
N ALA A 554 3.18 -41.41 -39.15
CA ALA A 554 4.62 -41.44 -39.44
C ALA A 554 5.14 -42.86 -39.79
N LYS A 555 4.51 -43.89 -39.25
CA LYS A 555 4.87 -45.31 -39.53
C LYS A 555 4.00 -45.96 -40.63
N CYS A 556 3.11 -45.20 -41.28
CA CYS A 556 2.27 -45.72 -42.37
C CYS A 556 2.95 -45.49 -43.72
N TYR A 557 3.79 -46.45 -44.13
CA TYR A 557 4.36 -46.51 -45.47
C TYR A 557 3.29 -47.10 -46.43
N GLY A 558 3.00 -46.36 -47.53
CA GLY A 558 2.08 -46.78 -48.57
C GLY A 558 0.71 -46.12 -48.55
N GLY A 559 -0.04 -46.26 -49.66
CA GLY A 559 -1.29 -45.54 -49.94
C GLY A 559 -2.58 -46.06 -49.26
N ASP A 560 -2.49 -46.85 -48.17
CA ASP A 560 -3.68 -47.40 -47.51
C ASP A 560 -4.45 -46.30 -46.76
N ILE A 561 -5.38 -45.68 -47.46
CA ILE A 561 -6.24 -44.58 -46.97
C ILE A 561 -7.14 -45.09 -45.84
N THR A 562 -7.59 -46.34 -45.90
CA THR A 562 -8.51 -46.93 -44.91
C THR A 562 -7.81 -47.09 -43.56
N ARG A 563 -6.57 -47.55 -43.54
CA ARG A 563 -5.75 -47.68 -42.33
C ARG A 563 -5.42 -46.33 -41.70
N LYS A 564 -5.05 -45.33 -42.53
CA LYS A 564 -4.82 -43.95 -42.07
C LYS A 564 -6.06 -43.37 -41.41
N ARG A 565 -7.25 -43.55 -42.01
CA ARG A 565 -8.52 -43.08 -41.48
C ARG A 565 -8.89 -43.77 -40.16
N LYS A 566 -8.71 -45.08 -40.02
CA LYS A 566 -8.95 -45.83 -38.78
C LYS A 566 -8.01 -45.37 -37.65
N LEU A 567 -6.74 -45.09 -37.92
CA LEU A 567 -5.79 -44.61 -36.94
C LEU A 567 -6.14 -43.19 -36.44
N LEU A 568 -6.55 -42.30 -37.34
CA LEU A 568 -7.03 -40.97 -37.01
C LEU A 568 -8.33 -41.02 -36.19
N GLU A 569 -9.26 -41.89 -36.52
CA GLU A 569 -10.51 -42.08 -35.75
C GLU A 569 -10.23 -42.64 -34.33
N LYS A 570 -9.29 -43.61 -34.23
CA LYS A 570 -8.86 -44.14 -32.93
C LYS A 570 -8.20 -43.06 -32.08
N GLN A 571 -7.36 -42.21 -32.67
CA GLN A 571 -6.76 -41.05 -31.99
C GLN A 571 -7.83 -40.05 -31.52
N LYS A 572 -8.83 -39.77 -32.37
CA LYS A 572 -9.94 -38.85 -32.03
C LYS A 572 -10.81 -39.40 -30.87
N ARG A 573 -11.10 -40.72 -30.87
CA ARG A 573 -11.81 -41.37 -29.75
C ARG A 573 -10.99 -41.35 -28.46
N GLY A 574 -9.67 -41.62 -28.53
CA GLY A 574 -8.76 -41.57 -27.40
C GLY A 574 -8.71 -40.16 -26.77
N LYS A 575 -8.60 -39.13 -27.62
CA LYS A 575 -8.62 -37.74 -27.16
C LYS A 575 -9.94 -37.31 -26.51
N ARG A 576 -11.09 -37.77 -27.05
CA ARG A 576 -12.40 -37.53 -26.41
C ARG A 576 -12.49 -38.16 -25.01
N ARG A 577 -11.95 -39.39 -24.86
CA ARG A 577 -11.95 -40.11 -23.59
C ARG A 577 -11.06 -39.43 -22.55
N LEU A 578 -9.89 -38.94 -22.98
CA LEU A 578 -8.99 -38.15 -22.11
C LEU A 578 -9.63 -36.82 -21.70
N LYS A 579 -10.37 -36.14 -22.60
CA LYS A 579 -11.10 -34.93 -22.26
C LYS A 579 -12.14 -35.13 -21.14
N MET A 580 -12.77 -36.30 -21.10
CA MET A 580 -13.79 -36.66 -20.09
C MET A 580 -13.20 -37.01 -18.71
N ILE A 581 -11.89 -37.28 -18.62
CA ILE A 581 -11.21 -37.77 -17.41
C ILE A 581 -10.16 -36.78 -16.92
N GLY A 582 -9.64 -35.88 -17.81
CA GLY A 582 -8.52 -35.02 -17.52
C GLY A 582 -8.92 -33.67 -16.94
N SER A 583 -8.40 -33.32 -15.79
CA SER A 583 -8.34 -31.94 -15.31
C SER A 583 -7.31 -31.12 -16.11
N VAL A 584 -7.56 -29.85 -16.27
CA VAL A 584 -6.61 -28.90 -16.92
C VAL A 584 -5.85 -28.17 -15.82
N GLU A 585 -4.53 -28.36 -15.80
CA GLU A 585 -3.67 -27.56 -14.92
C GLU A 585 -3.63 -26.11 -15.39
N VAL A 586 -3.89 -25.19 -14.47
CA VAL A 586 -3.82 -23.75 -14.70
C VAL A 586 -2.50 -23.24 -14.10
N PRO A 587 -1.55 -22.81 -14.92
CA PRO A 587 -0.27 -22.30 -14.40
C PRO A 587 -0.47 -20.98 -13.65
N GLN A 588 0.44 -20.66 -12.75
CA GLN A 588 0.38 -19.44 -11.92
C GLN A 588 0.31 -18.17 -12.78
N GLU A 589 1.03 -18.12 -13.89
CA GLU A 589 1.04 -17.00 -14.83
C GLU A 589 -0.35 -16.71 -15.44
N ALA A 590 -1.23 -17.71 -15.48
CA ALA A 590 -2.60 -17.52 -15.97
C ALA A 590 -3.43 -16.63 -15.02
N PHE A 591 -3.19 -16.69 -13.71
CA PHE A 591 -3.86 -15.83 -12.73
C PHE A 591 -3.32 -14.39 -12.80
N LEU A 592 -2.02 -14.24 -13.04
CA LEU A 592 -1.40 -12.92 -13.27
C LEU A 592 -1.84 -12.28 -14.60
N ALA A 593 -2.17 -13.09 -15.62
CA ALA A 593 -2.64 -12.59 -16.91
C ALA A 593 -3.97 -11.83 -16.81
N VAL A 594 -4.79 -12.10 -15.79
CA VAL A 594 -6.03 -11.36 -15.52
C VAL A 594 -5.72 -9.90 -15.17
N LEU A 595 -4.62 -9.65 -14.48
CA LEU A 595 -4.15 -8.30 -14.11
C LEU A 595 -3.80 -7.46 -15.35
N GLY A 596 -3.21 -8.06 -16.37
CA GLY A 596 -2.79 -7.38 -17.59
C GLY A 596 -3.81 -7.40 -18.74
N ALA A 597 -4.98 -8.02 -18.58
CA ALA A 597 -5.95 -8.16 -19.68
C ALA A 597 -6.76 -6.89 -19.99
N GLY A 598 -6.62 -5.83 -19.18
CA GLY A 598 -7.26 -4.53 -19.41
C GLY A 598 -6.44 -3.53 -20.23
N GLY A 599 -5.26 -3.89 -20.73
CA GLY A 599 -4.19 -2.96 -21.06
C GLY A 599 -3.67 -2.85 -22.47
N ASP A 600 -4.02 -3.74 -23.38
CA ASP A 600 -3.50 -3.69 -24.75
C ASP A 600 -4.54 -3.11 -25.73
N GLU A 601 -4.62 -1.77 -25.80
CA GLU A 601 -4.99 -0.98 -27.01
C GLU A 601 -4.23 0.34 -27.03
#